data_4fbb3c3b8d7321635d3aeb39f7a87933
#
_entry.id   4fbb3c3b8d7321635d3aeb39f7a87933
#
_cell.length_a   1.000
_cell.length_b   1.000
_cell.length_c   1.000
_cell.angle_alpha   90.00
_cell.angle_beta   90.00
_cell.angle_gamma   90.00
#
_symmetry.space_group_name_H-M   'P 1'
#
loop_
_entity.id
_entity.type
_entity.pdbx_description
1 polymer ?
#
loop_
_entity_poly.entity_id
_entity_poly.type
_entity_poly.pdbx_seq_one_letter_code
_entity_poly.pdbx_strand_id
1 'polypeptide(L)'
;YHNKGIDVFLDALGMVNTALSQSQSNVLALCAVMGGHSGVNADAVSGDPTKLPGQGGFWISSHHVYNQPNDPILNACQRLGLDNRPENHVQVIFDPALLDGKDGFLNMRYEEVLAACDLGVFPSWYEPWGYTPQESAAHAVPTVTTDLSGFGMWVRSSQRDKNGVTIICRRQTSYDETAASLRDVLLQYASLPDEQMQEHRHMVRHVAEGCSWEQFFPYYVQAYGLALDKARQRSSQPAGGSTTLTRVLATTMSTTPNLHSFTALTSLPPAIGRLRE
;
A
#
# COMPACT_ATOMS: atom_id res chain seq x y z
N TYR A 1 -2.08 -9.17 -7.84
CA TYR A 1 -0.99 -9.85 -7.15
C TYR A 1 0.36 -9.22 -7.55
N HIS A 2 0.89 -9.49 -8.74
CA HIS A 2 2.19 -8.98 -9.20
C HIS A 2 2.28 -7.45 -9.24
N ASN A 3 1.28 -6.77 -9.83
CA ASN A 3 1.33 -5.31 -9.96
C ASN A 3 1.39 -4.58 -8.60
N LYS A 4 0.77 -5.13 -7.58
CA LYS A 4 0.81 -4.58 -6.22
C LYS A 4 2.02 -5.07 -5.42
N GLY A 5 2.85 -5.96 -5.99
CA GLY A 5 4.07 -6.45 -5.38
C GLY A 5 3.87 -7.42 -4.21
N ILE A 6 2.71 -8.07 -4.14
CA ILE A 6 2.44 -9.06 -3.08
C ILE A 6 3.41 -10.25 -3.20
N ASP A 7 3.78 -10.61 -4.42
CA ASP A 7 4.79 -11.63 -4.70
C ASP A 7 6.16 -11.30 -4.07
N VAL A 8 6.68 -10.13 -4.36
CA VAL A 8 7.99 -9.69 -3.84
C VAL A 8 7.96 -9.49 -2.31
N PHE A 9 6.80 -9.10 -1.77
CA PHE A 9 6.63 -9.00 -0.32
C PHE A 9 6.71 -10.37 0.36
N LEU A 10 6.01 -11.37 -0.18
CA LEU A 10 6.05 -12.73 0.37
C LEU A 10 7.45 -13.35 0.23
N ASP A 11 8.14 -13.16 -0.89
CA ASP A 11 9.52 -13.63 -1.05
C ASP A 11 10.46 -12.95 -0.05
N ALA A 12 10.31 -11.64 0.19
CA ALA A 12 11.05 -10.95 1.24
C ALA A 12 10.76 -11.51 2.64
N LEU A 13 9.48 -11.84 2.96
CA LEU A 13 9.10 -12.46 4.23
C LEU A 13 9.74 -13.84 4.42
N GLY A 14 9.84 -14.65 3.37
CA GLY A 14 10.57 -15.93 3.42
C GLY A 14 12.05 -15.75 3.77
N MET A 15 12.70 -14.72 3.21
CA MET A 15 14.07 -14.36 3.56
C MET A 15 14.18 -13.83 5.00
N VAL A 16 13.20 -13.04 5.46
CA VAL A 16 13.13 -12.55 6.86
C VAL A 16 13.00 -13.74 7.83
N ASN A 17 12.11 -14.69 7.56
CA ASN A 17 11.91 -15.87 8.39
C ASN A 17 13.21 -16.66 8.58
N THR A 18 13.99 -16.81 7.51
CA THR A 18 15.29 -17.46 7.56
C THR A 18 16.31 -16.63 8.36
N ALA A 19 16.34 -15.31 8.17
CA ALA A 19 17.31 -14.44 8.84
C ALA A 19 17.05 -14.31 10.35
N LEU A 20 15.77 -14.33 10.78
CA LEU A 20 15.38 -14.25 12.19
C LEU A 20 15.57 -15.55 12.97
N SER A 21 15.93 -16.67 12.34
CA SER A 21 16.10 -17.98 13.01
C SER A 21 17.07 -17.99 14.20
N GLN A 22 17.90 -16.97 14.32
CA GLN A 22 18.84 -16.76 15.43
C GLN A 22 18.44 -15.57 16.34
N SER A 23 17.26 -15.00 16.13
CA SER A 23 16.74 -13.81 16.83
C SER A 23 15.61 -14.17 17.78
N GLN A 24 15.29 -13.26 18.70
CA GLN A 24 14.07 -13.33 19.52
C GLN A 24 12.91 -12.50 18.90
N SER A 25 13.16 -11.79 17.81
CA SER A 25 12.15 -10.99 17.14
C SER A 25 11.23 -11.86 16.30
N ASN A 26 9.94 -11.50 16.28
CA ASN A 26 8.92 -12.12 15.45
C ASN A 26 8.22 -11.05 14.62
N VAL A 27 7.73 -11.43 13.45
CA VAL A 27 7.00 -10.58 12.53
C VAL A 27 5.62 -11.19 12.27
N LEU A 28 4.57 -10.41 12.49
CA LEU A 28 3.22 -10.74 12.03
C LEU A 28 2.94 -9.93 10.77
N ALA A 29 2.76 -10.61 9.64
CA ALA A 29 2.46 -9.99 8.35
C ALA A 29 0.97 -10.17 8.02
N LEU A 30 0.23 -9.06 7.95
CA LEU A 30 -1.15 -9.03 7.50
C LEU A 30 -1.20 -8.69 6.01
N CYS A 31 -1.62 -9.63 5.18
CA CYS A 31 -1.90 -9.42 3.75
C CYS A 31 -3.39 -9.12 3.56
N ALA A 32 -3.78 -7.85 3.71
CA ALA A 32 -5.15 -7.40 3.46
C ALA A 32 -5.33 -7.16 1.95
N VAL A 33 -5.72 -8.21 1.22
CA VAL A 33 -5.82 -8.21 -0.25
C VAL A 33 -7.15 -8.82 -0.65
N MET A 34 -8.07 -8.00 -1.16
CA MET A 34 -9.40 -8.45 -1.55
C MET A 34 -9.34 -9.62 -2.53
N GLY A 35 -10.04 -10.69 -2.18
CA GLY A 35 -10.15 -11.93 -2.97
C GLY A 35 -11.53 -12.54 -2.87
N GLY A 36 -11.82 -13.50 -3.75
CA GLY A 36 -13.07 -14.24 -3.69
C GLY A 36 -13.05 -15.25 -2.52
N HIS A 37 -13.99 -15.11 -1.59
CA HIS A 37 -14.08 -15.96 -0.40
C HIS A 37 -15.52 -16.31 -0.02
N SER A 38 -15.69 -17.32 0.86
CA SER A 38 -16.98 -17.74 1.42
C SER A 38 -16.85 -17.89 2.94
N GLY A 39 -17.32 -16.96 3.70
CA GLY A 39 -17.34 -17.06 5.17
C GLY A 39 -15.97 -17.14 5.84
N VAL A 40 -15.97 -16.98 7.13
CA VAL A 40 -14.79 -16.92 7.99
C VAL A 40 -14.26 -18.31 8.33
N ASN A 41 -12.96 -18.47 8.41
CA ASN A 41 -12.33 -19.67 8.93
C ASN A 41 -12.62 -19.79 10.45
N ALA A 42 -13.24 -20.91 10.85
CA ALA A 42 -13.66 -21.13 12.23
C ALA A 42 -12.48 -21.11 13.22
N ASP A 43 -11.30 -21.56 12.82
CA ASP A 43 -10.10 -21.51 13.66
C ASP A 43 -9.61 -20.08 13.87
N ALA A 44 -9.73 -19.22 12.85
CA ALA A 44 -9.33 -17.82 12.94
C ALA A 44 -10.14 -17.01 13.95
N VAL A 45 -11.39 -17.40 14.22
CA VAL A 45 -12.32 -16.71 15.13
C VAL A 45 -12.69 -17.53 16.38
N SER A 46 -11.99 -18.61 16.62
CA SER A 46 -12.31 -19.53 17.75
C SER A 46 -12.14 -18.91 19.12
N GLY A 47 -11.32 -17.85 19.24
CA GLY A 47 -10.91 -17.28 20.53
C GLY A 47 -9.97 -18.18 21.34
N ASP A 48 -9.59 -19.34 20.82
CA ASP A 48 -8.63 -20.25 21.44
C ASP A 48 -7.19 -19.82 21.12
N PRO A 49 -6.40 -19.40 22.10
CA PRO A 49 -5.02 -18.96 21.87
C PRO A 49 -4.14 -20.02 21.19
N THR A 50 -4.41 -21.32 21.38
CA THR A 50 -3.63 -22.40 20.76
C THR A 50 -3.88 -22.52 19.27
N LYS A 51 -4.90 -21.86 18.73
CA LYS A 51 -5.23 -21.81 17.31
C LYS A 51 -4.71 -20.56 16.60
N LEU A 52 -4.05 -19.67 17.33
CA LEU A 52 -3.42 -18.50 16.72
C LEU A 52 -2.19 -18.91 15.90
N PRO A 53 -1.88 -18.20 14.81
CA PRO A 53 -0.65 -18.37 14.06
C PRO A 53 0.57 -18.30 14.99
N GLY A 54 1.50 -19.24 14.84
CA GLY A 54 2.67 -19.35 15.71
C GLY A 54 2.42 -19.96 17.11
N GLN A 55 1.17 -20.21 17.48
CA GLN A 55 0.81 -20.85 18.76
C GLN A 55 0.20 -22.24 18.58
N GLY A 56 0.18 -22.76 17.37
CA GLY A 56 -0.41 -24.06 17.02
C GLY A 56 -1.48 -23.97 15.92
N GLY A 57 -1.93 -22.77 15.57
CA GLY A 57 -2.78 -22.54 14.41
C GLY A 57 -1.93 -22.46 13.14
N PHE A 58 -2.26 -23.30 12.17
CA PHE A 58 -1.52 -23.36 10.88
C PHE A 58 -2.29 -22.74 9.72
N TRP A 59 -3.40 -22.06 10.01
CA TRP A 59 -4.17 -21.38 8.98
C TRP A 59 -3.43 -20.11 8.51
N ILE A 60 -3.50 -19.85 7.22
CA ILE A 60 -2.95 -18.64 6.59
C ILE A 60 -4.07 -17.65 6.29
N SER A 61 -5.21 -18.15 5.75
CA SER A 61 -6.32 -17.28 5.39
C SER A 61 -7.37 -17.19 6.50
N SER A 62 -7.79 -15.96 6.81
CA SER A 62 -8.88 -15.66 7.74
C SER A 62 -10.25 -16.15 7.24
N HIS A 63 -10.38 -16.36 5.92
CA HIS A 63 -11.61 -16.80 5.26
C HIS A 63 -11.35 -17.98 4.33
N HIS A 64 -12.41 -18.69 3.95
CA HIS A 64 -12.33 -19.76 2.96
C HIS A 64 -12.25 -19.18 1.54
N VAL A 65 -11.10 -19.23 0.91
CA VAL A 65 -10.86 -18.73 -0.45
C VAL A 65 -11.52 -19.67 -1.46
N TYR A 66 -12.26 -19.14 -2.46
CA TYR A 66 -12.99 -19.97 -3.44
C TYR A 66 -12.09 -20.88 -4.27
N ASN A 67 -10.92 -20.44 -4.65
CA ASN A 67 -9.99 -21.21 -5.47
C ASN A 67 -8.68 -21.46 -4.73
N GLN A 68 -8.78 -21.96 -3.52
CA GLN A 68 -7.64 -22.20 -2.63
C GLN A 68 -6.46 -22.92 -3.29
N PRO A 69 -6.64 -24.01 -4.09
CA PRO A 69 -5.51 -24.69 -4.72
C PRO A 69 -4.70 -23.85 -5.72
N ASN A 70 -5.31 -22.79 -6.27
CA ASN A 70 -4.65 -21.91 -7.24
C ASN A 70 -4.49 -20.48 -6.71
N ASP A 71 -4.73 -20.23 -5.42
CA ASP A 71 -4.52 -18.92 -4.85
C ASP A 71 -3.03 -18.59 -4.79
N PRO A 72 -2.59 -17.46 -5.38
CA PRO A 72 -1.17 -17.13 -5.50
C PRO A 72 -0.51 -16.79 -4.16
N ILE A 73 -1.27 -16.28 -3.17
CA ILE A 73 -0.74 -15.97 -1.83
C ILE A 73 -0.51 -17.25 -1.06
N LEU A 74 -1.51 -18.14 -1.01
CA LEU A 74 -1.42 -19.42 -0.31
C LEU A 74 -0.32 -20.31 -0.91
N ASN A 75 -0.21 -20.37 -2.24
CA ASN A 75 0.84 -21.12 -2.94
C ASN A 75 2.24 -20.55 -2.67
N ALA A 76 2.37 -19.22 -2.59
CA ALA A 76 3.63 -18.59 -2.23
C ALA A 76 4.02 -18.89 -0.77
N CYS A 77 3.08 -18.79 0.16
CA CYS A 77 3.33 -19.16 1.57
C CYS A 77 3.79 -20.63 1.68
N GLN A 78 3.12 -21.54 1.01
CA GLN A 78 3.52 -22.96 0.99
C GLN A 78 4.93 -23.15 0.41
N ARG A 79 5.24 -22.54 -0.72
CA ARG A 79 6.57 -22.61 -1.38
C ARG A 79 7.69 -22.07 -0.48
N LEU A 80 7.40 -21.04 0.30
CA LEU A 80 8.36 -20.33 1.14
C LEU A 80 8.47 -20.90 2.56
N GLY A 81 7.67 -21.90 2.92
CA GLY A 81 7.62 -22.44 4.28
C GLY A 81 7.04 -21.47 5.31
N LEU A 82 6.22 -20.50 4.87
CA LEU A 82 5.49 -19.58 5.72
C LEU A 82 4.16 -20.22 6.13
N ASP A 83 4.24 -21.26 6.95
CA ASP A 83 3.13 -22.13 7.32
C ASP A 83 2.62 -21.92 8.75
N ASN A 84 2.99 -20.80 9.36
CA ASN A 84 2.56 -20.36 10.69
C ASN A 84 2.88 -21.33 11.82
N ARG A 85 3.92 -22.16 11.70
CA ARG A 85 4.37 -23.02 12.78
C ARG A 85 5.02 -22.22 13.90
N PRO A 86 5.04 -22.75 15.13
CA PRO A 86 5.65 -22.06 16.27
C PRO A 86 7.15 -21.76 16.11
N GLU A 87 7.86 -22.56 15.33
CA GLU A 87 9.28 -22.36 15.01
C GLU A 87 9.56 -21.28 13.97
N ASN A 88 8.50 -20.81 13.26
CA ASN A 88 8.63 -19.72 12.31
C ASN A 88 8.61 -18.36 13.03
N HIS A 89 9.56 -17.51 12.66
CA HIS A 89 9.67 -16.13 13.14
C HIS A 89 8.77 -15.14 12.37
N VAL A 90 8.25 -15.58 11.23
CA VAL A 90 7.27 -14.83 10.43
C VAL A 90 5.96 -15.60 10.41
N GLN A 91 4.91 -14.95 10.90
CA GLN A 91 3.54 -15.42 10.83
C GLN A 91 2.81 -14.61 9.76
N VAL A 92 2.03 -15.26 8.91
CA VAL A 92 1.28 -14.62 7.83
C VAL A 92 -0.21 -14.80 8.03
N ILE A 93 -0.94 -13.71 7.98
CA ILE A 93 -2.41 -13.71 7.90
C ILE A 93 -2.81 -13.11 6.55
N PHE A 94 -3.47 -13.90 5.73
CA PHE A 94 -4.12 -13.43 4.52
C PHE A 94 -5.58 -13.13 4.81
N ASP A 95 -5.97 -11.87 4.72
CA ASP A 95 -7.37 -11.46 4.83
C ASP A 95 -7.91 -11.03 3.46
N PRO A 96 -8.76 -11.87 2.83
CA PRO A 96 -9.35 -11.58 1.53
C PRO A 96 -10.60 -10.72 1.61
N ALA A 97 -11.08 -10.39 2.81
CA ALA A 97 -12.31 -9.63 3.01
C ALA A 97 -12.10 -8.12 2.86
N LEU A 98 -13.19 -7.40 2.62
CA LEU A 98 -13.20 -5.95 2.70
C LEU A 98 -13.23 -5.53 4.18
N LEU A 99 -12.28 -4.72 4.59
CA LEU A 99 -12.20 -4.20 5.96
C LEU A 99 -13.21 -3.06 6.17
N ASP A 100 -14.47 -3.41 6.28
CA ASP A 100 -15.61 -2.47 6.46
C ASP A 100 -16.12 -2.42 7.91
N GLY A 101 -15.47 -3.14 8.83
CA GLY A 101 -15.88 -3.31 10.23
C GLY A 101 -16.84 -4.46 10.46
N LYS A 102 -17.10 -5.31 9.44
CA LYS A 102 -18.05 -6.43 9.50
C LYS A 102 -17.54 -7.65 8.73
N ASP A 103 -16.25 -7.72 8.50
CA ASP A 103 -15.59 -8.83 7.79
C ASP A 103 -15.77 -10.19 8.50
N GLY A 104 -16.09 -10.18 9.79
CA GLY A 104 -16.29 -11.39 10.60
C GLY A 104 -15.00 -11.92 11.23
N PHE A 105 -13.83 -11.37 10.88
CA PHE A 105 -12.54 -11.73 11.47
C PHE A 105 -12.02 -10.61 12.37
N LEU A 106 -11.50 -9.52 11.80
CA LEU A 106 -11.02 -8.36 12.55
C LEU A 106 -12.17 -7.48 13.05
N ASN A 107 -13.24 -7.37 12.27
CA ASN A 107 -14.38 -6.49 12.53
C ASN A 107 -13.96 -5.03 12.79
N MET A 108 -12.86 -4.63 12.15
CA MET A 108 -12.29 -3.30 12.18
C MET A 108 -12.35 -2.68 10.79
N ARG A 109 -12.50 -1.36 10.73
CA ARG A 109 -12.41 -0.67 9.46
C ARG A 109 -10.96 -0.58 8.99
N TYR A 110 -10.78 -0.41 7.70
CA TYR A 110 -9.46 -0.32 7.06
C TYR A 110 -8.51 0.63 7.80
N GLU A 111 -8.99 1.81 8.17
CA GLU A 111 -8.18 2.84 8.84
C GLU A 111 -7.75 2.40 10.25
N GLU A 112 -8.60 1.64 10.94
CA GLU A 112 -8.30 1.13 12.27
C GLU A 112 -7.26 0.01 12.21
N VAL A 113 -7.39 -0.90 11.24
CA VAL A 113 -6.40 -1.95 10.99
C VAL A 113 -5.06 -1.34 10.59
N LEU A 114 -5.08 -0.36 9.69
CA LEU A 114 -3.87 0.31 9.24
C LEU A 114 -3.15 1.00 10.42
N ALA A 115 -3.87 1.74 11.25
CA ALA A 115 -3.31 2.43 12.41
C ALA A 115 -2.73 1.48 13.48
N ALA A 116 -3.18 0.22 13.50
CA ALA A 116 -2.66 -0.80 14.41
C ALA A 116 -1.33 -1.42 13.93
N CYS A 117 -0.93 -1.20 12.67
CA CYS A 117 0.31 -1.72 12.12
C CYS A 117 1.52 -0.89 12.56
N ASP A 118 2.68 -1.54 12.64
CA ASP A 118 3.97 -0.88 12.85
C ASP A 118 4.60 -0.41 11.54
N LEU A 119 4.28 -1.07 10.44
CA LEU A 119 4.82 -0.76 9.11
C LEU A 119 3.79 -1.06 8.02
N GLY A 120 3.54 -0.09 7.15
CA GLY A 120 2.77 -0.27 5.92
C GLY A 120 3.70 -0.61 4.75
N VAL A 121 3.41 -1.69 4.00
CA VAL A 121 4.29 -2.18 2.93
C VAL A 121 3.53 -2.24 1.61
N PHE A 122 3.92 -1.38 0.64
CA PHE A 122 3.24 -1.19 -0.63
C PHE A 122 4.23 -1.25 -1.80
N PRO A 123 4.81 -2.43 -2.10
CA PRO A 123 5.92 -2.58 -3.04
C PRO A 123 5.44 -2.70 -4.49
N SER A 124 4.50 -1.84 -4.91
CA SER A 124 3.87 -1.89 -6.21
C SER A 124 4.88 -1.79 -7.37
N TRP A 125 4.64 -2.57 -8.43
CA TRP A 125 5.37 -2.45 -9.70
C TRP A 125 5.00 -1.19 -10.46
N TYR A 126 3.74 -0.79 -10.39
CA TYR A 126 3.26 0.47 -10.95
C TYR A 126 2.05 0.98 -10.17
N GLU A 127 2.13 2.25 -9.78
CA GLU A 127 1.04 2.93 -9.09
C GLU A 127 1.02 4.40 -9.55
N PRO A 128 -0.04 4.89 -10.22
CA PRO A 128 -0.08 6.27 -10.72
C PRO A 128 0.17 7.32 -9.65
N TRP A 129 -0.42 7.13 -8.47
CA TRP A 129 -0.12 7.91 -7.27
C TRP A 129 0.29 7.01 -6.11
N GLY A 130 -0.62 6.22 -5.56
CA GLY A 130 -0.44 5.38 -4.38
C GLY A 130 -1.15 5.99 -3.17
N TYR A 131 -2.47 5.88 -3.16
CA TYR A 131 -3.24 6.34 -2.01
C TYR A 131 -2.96 5.52 -0.76
N THR A 132 -2.84 4.21 -0.88
CA THR A 132 -2.58 3.33 0.27
C THR A 132 -1.30 3.65 1.02
N PRO A 133 -0.13 3.88 0.40
CA PRO A 133 1.05 4.35 1.13
C PRO A 133 0.88 5.77 1.70
N GLN A 134 0.14 6.66 1.03
CA GLN A 134 -0.16 7.99 1.57
C GLN A 134 -1.09 7.90 2.78
N GLU A 135 -2.11 7.05 2.74
CA GLU A 135 -3.03 6.81 3.85
C GLU A 135 -2.29 6.20 5.06
N SER A 136 -1.39 5.24 4.82
CA SER A 136 -0.51 4.70 5.85
C SER A 136 0.29 5.81 6.54
N ALA A 137 0.91 6.68 5.76
CA ALA A 137 1.65 7.84 6.30
C ALA A 137 0.73 8.80 7.08
N ALA A 138 -0.50 9.05 6.60
CA ALA A 138 -1.48 9.90 7.26
C ALA A 138 -1.95 9.34 8.62
N HIS A 139 -1.97 8.02 8.75
CA HIS A 139 -2.25 7.33 10.02
C HIS A 139 -1.03 7.19 10.93
N ALA A 140 0.06 7.90 10.63
CA ALA A 140 1.31 7.84 11.37
C ALA A 140 1.93 6.43 11.39
N VAL A 141 1.76 5.66 10.30
CA VAL A 141 2.38 4.35 10.13
C VAL A 141 3.56 4.50 9.18
N PRO A 142 4.80 4.23 9.61
CA PRO A 142 5.97 4.18 8.74
C PRO A 142 5.67 3.36 7.49
N THR A 143 6.15 3.82 6.34
CA THR A 143 5.61 3.34 5.06
C THR A 143 6.72 2.98 4.10
N VAL A 144 6.63 1.80 3.51
CA VAL A 144 7.47 1.35 2.40
C VAL A 144 6.69 1.45 1.10
N THR A 145 7.27 2.12 0.12
CA THR A 145 6.74 2.20 -1.25
C THR A 145 7.87 2.05 -2.27
N THR A 146 7.60 2.24 -3.55
CA THR A 146 8.61 2.10 -4.61
C THR A 146 8.80 3.40 -5.38
N ASP A 147 9.91 3.48 -6.12
CA ASP A 147 10.18 4.56 -7.08
C ASP A 147 9.37 4.44 -8.37
N LEU A 148 8.44 3.49 -8.44
CA LEU A 148 7.44 3.32 -9.50
C LEU A 148 6.03 3.74 -9.06
N SER A 149 5.88 4.30 -7.86
CA SER A 149 4.66 4.96 -7.40
C SER A 149 4.81 6.49 -7.46
N GLY A 150 3.74 7.19 -7.82
CA GLY A 150 3.71 8.66 -7.85
C GLY A 150 4.03 9.26 -6.48
N PHE A 151 3.45 8.70 -5.40
CA PHE A 151 3.73 9.11 -4.03
C PHE A 151 5.22 8.92 -3.68
N GLY A 152 5.81 7.77 -4.00
CA GLY A 152 7.23 7.52 -3.76
C GLY A 152 8.14 8.49 -4.54
N MET A 153 7.83 8.76 -5.81
CA MET A 153 8.57 9.75 -6.60
C MET A 153 8.44 11.16 -6.02
N TRP A 154 7.24 11.54 -5.57
CA TRP A 154 7.01 12.83 -4.94
C TRP A 154 7.78 12.98 -3.62
N VAL A 155 7.74 11.96 -2.76
CA VAL A 155 8.51 11.95 -1.50
C VAL A 155 10.00 12.12 -1.78
N ARG A 156 10.55 11.38 -2.74
CA ARG A 156 11.97 11.47 -3.14
C ARG A 156 12.31 12.86 -3.69
N SER A 157 11.49 13.40 -4.59
CA SER A 157 11.73 14.72 -5.21
C SER A 157 11.65 15.88 -4.21
N SER A 158 10.86 15.73 -3.16
CA SER A 158 10.73 16.69 -2.06
C SER A 158 11.73 16.46 -0.93
N GLN A 159 12.67 15.51 -1.09
CA GLN A 159 13.70 15.15 -0.10
C GLN A 159 13.12 14.73 1.27
N ARG A 160 11.96 14.07 1.26
CA ARG A 160 11.25 13.61 2.46
C ARG A 160 11.39 12.10 2.70
N ASP A 161 12.21 11.42 1.91
CA ASP A 161 12.43 9.97 1.92
C ASP A 161 13.12 9.43 3.19
N LYS A 162 13.63 10.34 4.05
CA LYS A 162 14.21 9.97 5.36
C LYS A 162 13.23 10.17 6.53
N ASN A 163 11.99 10.52 6.24
CA ASN A 163 11.00 10.91 7.25
C ASN A 163 9.94 9.82 7.45
N GLY A 164 10.36 8.59 7.74
CA GLY A 164 9.44 7.48 7.97
C GLY A 164 8.82 6.88 6.71
N VAL A 165 9.19 7.37 5.50
CA VAL A 165 8.85 6.75 4.23
C VAL A 165 10.11 6.17 3.61
N THR A 166 10.13 4.86 3.41
CA THR A 166 11.22 4.15 2.74
C THR A 166 10.86 3.88 1.29
N ILE A 167 11.73 4.25 0.36
CA ILE A 167 11.50 4.06 -1.08
C ILE A 167 12.42 2.97 -1.61
N ILE A 168 11.85 1.83 -1.97
CA ILE A 168 12.56 0.74 -2.63
C ILE A 168 12.80 1.11 -4.09
N CYS A 169 14.05 0.98 -4.54
CA CYS A 169 14.37 1.11 -5.96
C CYS A 169 13.88 -0.14 -6.69
N ARG A 170 12.93 0.03 -7.61
CA ARG A 170 12.40 -1.07 -8.42
C ARG A 170 12.60 -0.84 -9.92
N ARG A 171 12.87 0.39 -10.31
CA ARG A 171 13.07 0.77 -11.72
C ARG A 171 14.35 0.19 -12.33
N GLN A 172 15.41 0.10 -11.54
CA GLN A 172 16.76 -0.26 -12.00
C GLN A 172 17.32 -1.50 -11.31
N THR A 173 16.47 -2.26 -10.62
CA THR A 173 16.83 -3.47 -9.91
C THR A 173 16.08 -4.67 -10.46
N SER A 174 16.69 -5.84 -10.35
CA SER A 174 16.02 -7.11 -10.60
C SER A 174 14.96 -7.41 -9.55
N TYR A 175 14.15 -8.42 -9.80
CA TYR A 175 13.18 -8.91 -8.83
C TYR A 175 13.85 -9.33 -7.52
N ASP A 176 14.94 -10.11 -7.61
CA ASP A 176 15.63 -10.63 -6.43
C ASP A 176 16.32 -9.52 -5.61
N GLU A 177 16.91 -8.52 -6.27
CA GLU A 177 17.46 -7.34 -5.59
C GLU A 177 16.38 -6.52 -4.91
N THR A 178 15.20 -6.41 -5.52
CA THR A 178 14.03 -5.74 -4.90
C THR A 178 13.57 -6.50 -3.66
N ALA A 179 13.43 -7.82 -3.73
CA ALA A 179 13.05 -8.66 -2.60
C ALA A 179 14.09 -8.59 -1.47
N ALA A 180 15.38 -8.61 -1.80
CA ALA A 180 16.45 -8.46 -0.83
C ALA A 180 16.45 -7.09 -0.15
N SER A 181 16.24 -6.01 -0.91
CA SER A 181 16.12 -4.66 -0.35
C SER A 181 14.92 -4.55 0.59
N LEU A 182 13.79 -5.15 0.22
CA LEU A 182 12.60 -5.17 1.07
C LEU A 182 12.83 -5.99 2.34
N ARG A 183 13.49 -7.16 2.24
CA ARG A 183 13.92 -7.96 3.41
C ARG A 183 14.73 -7.10 4.39
N ASP A 184 15.71 -6.34 3.90
CA ASP A 184 16.59 -5.53 4.75
C ASP A 184 15.81 -4.46 5.51
N VAL A 185 14.85 -3.82 4.85
CA VAL A 185 13.94 -2.87 5.51
C VAL A 185 13.06 -3.56 6.56
N LEU A 186 12.50 -4.72 6.26
CA LEU A 186 11.67 -5.47 7.21
C LEU A 186 12.48 -5.88 8.44
N LEU A 187 13.72 -6.35 8.27
CA LEU A 187 14.62 -6.68 9.38
C LEU A 187 14.99 -5.46 10.21
N GLN A 188 15.23 -4.32 9.58
CA GLN A 188 15.50 -3.06 10.27
C GLN A 188 14.31 -2.69 11.18
N TYR A 189 13.07 -2.71 10.65
CA TYR A 189 11.89 -2.38 11.43
C TYR A 189 11.57 -3.42 12.52
N ALA A 190 11.82 -4.71 12.27
CA ALA A 190 11.64 -5.77 13.26
C ALA A 190 12.58 -5.66 14.47
N SER A 191 13.67 -4.90 14.35
CA SER A 191 14.66 -4.65 15.41
C SER A 191 14.69 -3.20 15.90
N LEU A 192 13.78 -2.34 15.38
CA LEU A 192 13.78 -0.92 15.71
C LEU A 192 13.32 -0.72 17.16
N PRO A 193 14.07 0.04 17.99
CA PRO A 193 13.62 0.40 19.34
C PRO A 193 12.34 1.24 19.32
N ASP A 194 11.49 1.07 20.33
CA ASP A 194 10.19 1.76 20.43
C ASP A 194 10.32 3.28 20.31
N GLU A 195 11.34 3.89 20.89
CA GLU A 195 11.58 5.33 20.80
C GLU A 195 11.81 5.79 19.36
N GLN A 196 12.60 5.04 18.58
CA GLN A 196 12.84 5.33 17.18
C GLN A 196 11.59 5.05 16.32
N MET A 197 10.81 4.03 16.67
CA MET A 197 9.53 3.76 16.03
C MET A 197 8.58 4.97 16.21
N GLN A 198 8.48 5.53 17.41
CA GLN A 198 7.66 6.72 17.66
C GLN A 198 8.15 7.95 16.89
N GLU A 199 9.46 8.11 16.77
CA GLU A 199 10.03 9.17 15.93
C GLU A 199 9.65 8.99 14.45
N HIS A 200 9.76 7.78 13.91
CA HIS A 200 9.34 7.46 12.54
C HIS A 200 7.84 7.71 12.34
N ARG A 201 7.00 7.33 13.29
CA ARG A 201 5.56 7.61 13.28
C ARG A 201 5.25 9.11 13.24
N HIS A 202 5.97 9.90 14.00
CA HIS A 202 5.83 11.36 14.01
C HIS A 202 6.26 11.97 12.67
N MET A 203 7.43 11.57 12.16
CA MET A 203 7.97 12.10 10.91
C MET A 203 7.10 11.75 9.70
N VAL A 204 6.61 10.51 9.60
CA VAL A 204 5.82 10.07 8.43
C VAL A 204 4.50 10.82 8.33
N ARG A 205 3.90 11.18 9.46
CA ARG A 205 2.68 12.01 9.48
C ARG A 205 2.90 13.37 8.83
N HIS A 206 4.02 14.02 9.11
CA HIS A 206 4.39 15.30 8.47
C HIS A 206 4.60 15.16 6.96
N VAL A 207 5.06 14.00 6.48
CA VAL A 207 5.12 13.75 5.03
C VAL A 207 3.71 13.77 4.44
N ALA A 208 2.75 13.10 5.07
CA ALA A 208 1.37 13.05 4.59
C ALA A 208 0.66 14.41 4.60
N GLU A 209 0.94 15.27 5.58
CA GLU A 209 0.42 16.65 5.65
C GLU A 209 0.80 17.46 4.40
N GLY A 210 1.97 17.21 3.82
CA GLY A 210 2.41 17.83 2.57
C GLY A 210 1.63 17.37 1.32
N CYS A 211 0.78 16.34 1.43
CA CYS A 211 -0.08 15.83 0.36
C CYS A 211 -1.52 16.35 0.46
N SER A 212 -1.77 17.38 1.27
CA SER A 212 -3.11 17.94 1.42
C SER A 212 -3.62 18.61 0.14
N TRP A 213 -4.94 18.75 0.01
CA TRP A 213 -5.54 19.46 -1.11
C TRP A 213 -5.13 20.93 -1.17
N GLU A 214 -4.90 21.58 -0.04
CA GLU A 214 -4.39 22.95 0.01
C GLU A 214 -3.03 23.06 -0.70
N GLN A 215 -2.20 22.01 -0.63
CA GLN A 215 -0.90 21.97 -1.29
C GLN A 215 -0.99 21.62 -2.78
N PHE A 216 -1.90 20.71 -3.16
CA PHE A 216 -1.95 20.17 -4.53
C PHE A 216 -2.93 20.91 -5.44
N PHE A 217 -4.00 21.49 -4.92
CA PHE A 217 -5.02 22.17 -5.73
C PHE A 217 -4.45 23.33 -6.58
N PRO A 218 -3.47 24.13 -6.13
CA PRO A 218 -2.86 25.16 -6.95
C PRO A 218 -2.27 24.64 -8.28
N TYR A 219 -1.74 23.43 -8.30
CA TYR A 219 -1.23 22.80 -9.55
C TYR A 219 -2.35 22.49 -10.54
N TYR A 220 -3.52 22.11 -10.06
CA TYR A 220 -4.72 21.93 -10.90
C TYR A 220 -5.16 23.25 -11.51
N VAL A 221 -5.20 24.33 -10.72
CA VAL A 221 -5.54 25.67 -11.19
C VAL A 221 -4.58 26.12 -12.29
N GLN A 222 -3.29 25.90 -12.11
CA GLN A 222 -2.28 26.20 -13.13
C GLN A 222 -2.51 25.38 -14.42
N ALA A 223 -2.77 24.08 -14.29
CA ALA A 223 -3.04 23.21 -15.44
C ALA A 223 -4.31 23.66 -16.21
N TYR A 224 -5.36 24.06 -15.49
CA TYR A 224 -6.59 24.61 -16.10
C TYR A 224 -6.30 25.93 -16.81
N GLY A 225 -5.51 26.83 -16.21
CA GLY A 225 -5.07 28.07 -16.85
C GLY A 225 -4.36 27.81 -18.18
N LEU A 226 -3.36 26.93 -18.16
CA LEU A 226 -2.62 26.54 -19.37
C LEU A 226 -3.53 25.92 -20.46
N ALA A 227 -4.48 25.08 -20.06
CA ALA A 227 -5.42 24.48 -21.00
C ALA A 227 -6.34 25.52 -21.65
N LEU A 228 -6.86 26.45 -20.87
CA LEU A 228 -7.70 27.55 -21.34
C LEU A 228 -6.94 28.49 -22.29
N ASP A 229 -5.70 28.84 -21.96
CA ASP A 229 -4.87 29.69 -22.83
C ASP A 229 -4.55 29.01 -24.15
N LYS A 230 -4.25 27.71 -24.14
CA LYS A 230 -4.07 26.93 -25.39
C LYS A 230 -5.36 26.87 -26.21
N ALA A 231 -6.50 26.72 -25.56
CA ALA A 231 -7.79 26.74 -26.27
C ALA A 231 -8.07 28.10 -26.91
N ARG A 232 -7.84 29.21 -26.21
CA ARG A 232 -7.95 30.58 -26.73
C ARG A 232 -7.03 30.82 -27.90
N GLN A 233 -5.76 30.40 -27.83
CA GLN A 233 -4.79 30.52 -28.92
C GLN A 233 -5.23 29.77 -30.18
N ARG A 234 -5.81 28.55 -30.01
CA ARG A 234 -6.37 27.79 -31.14
C ARG A 234 -7.56 28.48 -31.79
N SER A 235 -8.41 29.10 -30.97
CA SER A 235 -9.60 29.83 -31.46
C SER A 235 -9.26 31.13 -32.14
N SER A 236 -8.12 31.76 -31.82
CA SER A 236 -7.67 33.02 -32.40
C SER A 236 -6.81 32.83 -33.65
N GLN A 237 -6.43 31.61 -34.02
CA GLN A 237 -5.78 31.35 -35.30
C GLN A 237 -6.84 31.38 -36.41
N PRO A 238 -6.69 32.24 -37.44
CA PRO A 238 -7.62 32.24 -38.58
C PRO A 238 -7.56 30.88 -39.27
N ALA A 239 -8.73 30.38 -39.67
CA ALA A 239 -8.87 29.14 -40.44
C ALA A 239 -8.26 29.35 -41.84
N GLY A 240 -6.94 29.38 -41.93
CA GLY A 240 -6.17 29.59 -43.15
C GLY A 240 -5.28 28.40 -43.44
N GLY A 241 -5.66 27.64 -44.50
CA GLY A 241 -4.84 26.61 -45.08
C GLY A 241 -5.35 25.19 -44.78
N SER A 242 -5.92 24.57 -45.78
CA SER A 242 -6.21 23.14 -45.88
C SER A 242 -4.94 22.34 -45.52
N THR A 243 -4.78 22.03 -44.28
CA THR A 243 -3.82 21.02 -43.87
C THR A 243 -4.62 19.75 -43.73
N THR A 244 -4.27 18.76 -44.52
CA THR A 244 -4.77 17.39 -44.42
C THR A 244 -4.77 17.02 -42.94
N LEU A 245 -5.96 16.96 -42.32
CA LEU A 245 -6.16 16.50 -40.99
C LEU A 245 -5.74 15.03 -40.94
N THR A 246 -4.49 14.80 -40.62
CA THR A 246 -4.14 13.54 -39.96
C THR A 246 -4.96 13.53 -38.71
N ARG A 247 -6.09 12.86 -38.77
CA ARG A 247 -6.91 12.53 -37.59
C ARG A 247 -6.02 11.73 -36.67
N VAL A 248 -5.30 12.40 -35.81
CA VAL A 248 -4.86 11.78 -34.58
C VAL A 248 -6.18 11.46 -33.88
N LEU A 249 -6.57 10.21 -33.96
CA LEU A 249 -7.55 9.64 -33.07
C LEU A 249 -6.97 9.81 -31.66
N ALA A 250 -7.22 10.98 -31.07
CA ALA A 250 -7.31 11.05 -29.64
C ALA A 250 -8.43 10.04 -29.33
N THR A 251 -8.03 8.84 -28.96
CA THR A 251 -8.90 7.97 -28.21
C THR A 251 -9.29 8.83 -27.04
N THR A 252 -10.44 9.45 -27.17
CA THR A 252 -11.10 10.14 -26.10
C THR A 252 -11.15 9.11 -24.98
N MET A 253 -10.35 9.28 -23.97
CA MET A 253 -10.77 8.94 -22.65
C MET A 253 -11.98 9.83 -22.37
N SER A 254 -13.13 9.46 -22.94
CA SER A 254 -14.44 9.90 -22.55
C SER A 254 -14.76 9.17 -21.25
N THR A 255 -14.06 9.57 -20.22
CA THR A 255 -14.52 9.49 -18.87
C THR A 255 -14.45 10.93 -18.38
N THR A 256 -15.56 11.63 -18.50
CA THR A 256 -15.90 12.66 -17.53
C THR A 256 -15.51 12.05 -16.18
N PRO A 257 -14.59 12.65 -15.41
CA PRO A 257 -14.35 12.20 -14.06
C PRO A 257 -15.73 12.33 -13.38
N ASN A 258 -16.29 11.20 -12.98
CA ASN A 258 -17.53 11.21 -12.25
C ASN A 258 -17.22 12.02 -10.98
N LEU A 259 -17.83 13.20 -10.82
CA LEU A 259 -17.61 14.05 -9.64
C LEU A 259 -17.86 13.28 -8.33
N HIS A 260 -18.57 12.14 -8.40
CA HIS A 260 -18.79 11.26 -7.26
C HIS A 260 -17.55 10.49 -6.79
N SER A 261 -16.52 10.34 -7.64
CA SER A 261 -15.24 9.74 -7.17
C SER A 261 -14.35 10.73 -6.41
N PHE A 262 -14.60 12.02 -6.50
CA PHE A 262 -13.91 13.05 -5.72
C PHE A 262 -14.49 13.26 -4.31
N THR A 263 -15.73 12.83 -4.07
CA THR A 263 -16.36 12.91 -2.74
C THR A 263 -15.72 11.91 -1.75
N ALA A 264 -15.06 10.88 -2.23
CA ALA A 264 -14.37 9.92 -1.36
C ALA A 264 -13.11 10.53 -0.69
N LEU A 265 -12.52 11.59 -1.28
CA LEU A 265 -11.36 12.28 -0.68
C LEU A 265 -11.77 13.38 0.32
N THR A 266 -13.03 13.82 0.32
CA THR A 266 -13.55 14.74 1.33
C THR A 266 -13.97 14.03 2.62
N SER A 267 -13.98 12.71 2.63
CA SER A 267 -14.17 11.87 3.81
C SER A 267 -12.85 11.34 4.35
N LEU A 268 -11.79 12.16 4.37
CA LEU A 268 -10.67 11.89 5.26
C LEU A 268 -11.24 11.79 6.68
N PRO A 269 -10.88 10.75 7.45
CA PRO A 269 -11.43 10.60 8.78
C PRO A 269 -11.20 11.86 9.61
N PRO A 270 -12.11 12.21 10.52
CA PRO A 270 -12.05 13.43 11.33
C PRO A 270 -10.75 13.66 12.10
N ALA A 271 -9.89 12.65 12.17
CA ALA A 271 -8.57 12.75 12.78
C ALA A 271 -7.63 13.75 12.07
N ILE A 272 -7.79 13.98 10.77
CA ILE A 272 -6.98 14.98 10.04
C ILE A 272 -7.60 16.38 10.15
N GLY A 273 -8.91 16.49 10.40
CA GLY A 273 -9.60 17.76 10.61
C GLY A 273 -9.42 18.40 11.99
N ARG A 274 -8.84 17.69 12.98
CA ARG A 274 -8.64 18.19 14.36
C ARG A 274 -7.24 18.75 14.64
N LEU A 275 -6.45 19.02 13.64
CA LEU A 275 -5.16 19.69 13.80
C LEU A 275 -5.27 21.24 13.74
N ARG A 276 -6.49 21.77 13.97
CA ARG A 276 -6.68 23.20 14.21
C ARG A 276 -7.26 23.36 15.62
N GLU A 277 -6.42 23.28 16.61
CA GLU A 277 -6.44 24.05 17.88
C GLU A 277 -5.07 23.92 18.53
#